data_adf1a891301f1b96555f2edaf0e047c1
#
_entry.id   adf1a891301f1b96555f2edaf0e047c1
#
_cell.length_a   1.000
_cell.length_b   1.000
_cell.length_c   1.000
_cell.angle_alpha   90.00
_cell.angle_beta   90.00
_cell.angle_gamma   90.00
#
_symmetry.space_group_name_H-M   'P 1'
#
loop_
_entity.id
_entity.type
_entity.pdbx_description
1 polymer ?
#
loop_
_entity_poly.entity_id
_entity_poly.type
_entity_poly.pdbx_seq_one_letter_code
_entity_poly.pdbx_strand_id
1 'polypeptide(L)'
;IASEFRYRNPILRPEDLVIIFSQSGETSDTLAALKLAKSRGVPVLAIVNVVGSSIARAADYVMYTYAGPEIAVASTKAYMVQMCVLYLFALRLAYARGMQTDAEIRRLTAELLRAGEVIKPRLADCEQIKYLASRFVNTQSCFFIGRGFDYSLSLEGSLKLKEISYVHS
;
A
#
# COMPACT_ATOMS: atom_id res chain seq x y z
N ILE A 1 9.23 -4.49 6.38
CA ILE A 1 8.58 -3.47 7.22
C ILE A 1 9.62 -2.51 7.79
N ALA A 2 9.24 -1.26 8.09
CA ALA A 2 10.17 -0.20 8.46
C ALA A 2 10.92 -0.48 9.78
N SER A 3 10.24 -1.07 10.77
CA SER A 3 10.85 -1.50 12.04
C SER A 3 12.00 -2.48 11.82
N GLU A 4 11.81 -3.47 10.94
CA GLU A 4 12.87 -4.42 10.61
C GLU A 4 14.00 -3.77 9.81
N PHE A 5 13.66 -2.95 8.82
CA PHE A 5 14.62 -2.27 7.97
C PHE A 5 15.66 -1.47 8.78
N ARG A 6 15.19 -0.69 9.79
CA ARG A 6 16.07 0.17 10.58
C ARG A 6 17.06 -0.58 11.47
N TYR A 7 16.73 -1.82 11.89
CA TYR A 7 17.56 -2.61 12.81
C TYR A 7 18.43 -3.66 12.11
N ARG A 8 18.10 -4.03 10.86
CA ARG A 8 18.84 -5.07 10.11
C ARG A 8 20.07 -4.57 9.36
N ASN A 9 20.48 -3.32 9.56
CA ASN A 9 21.61 -2.70 8.88
C ASN A 9 21.58 -2.99 7.35
N PRO A 10 20.59 -2.46 6.63
CA PRO A 10 20.40 -2.74 5.21
C PRO A 10 21.63 -2.29 4.40
N ILE A 11 21.95 -3.06 3.37
CA ILE A 11 22.97 -2.67 2.40
C ILE A 11 22.31 -1.66 1.46
N LEU A 12 22.75 -0.42 1.54
CA LEU A 12 22.25 0.71 0.75
C LEU A 12 23.39 1.34 -0.02
N ARG A 13 23.16 1.62 -1.28
CA ARG A 13 24.10 2.29 -2.19
C ARG A 13 23.53 3.61 -2.67
N PRO A 14 24.34 4.62 -3.00
CA PRO A 14 23.85 5.92 -3.50
C PRO A 14 22.95 5.82 -4.75
N GLU A 15 23.11 4.76 -5.55
CA GLU A 15 22.34 4.50 -6.76
C GLU A 15 20.95 3.87 -6.48
N ASP A 16 20.72 3.42 -5.24
CA ASP A 16 19.44 2.83 -4.85
C ASP A 16 18.38 3.94 -4.66
N LEU A 17 17.12 3.55 -4.71
CA LEU A 17 15.97 4.37 -4.33
C LEU A 17 15.20 3.65 -3.24
N VAL A 18 15.01 4.30 -2.10
CA VAL A 18 14.13 3.78 -1.06
C VAL A 18 12.73 4.34 -1.26
N ILE A 19 11.75 3.46 -1.42
CA ILE A 19 10.33 3.83 -1.52
C ILE A 19 9.66 3.50 -0.20
N ILE A 20 9.02 4.48 0.42
CA ILE A 20 8.34 4.31 1.70
C ILE A 20 6.84 4.63 1.58
N PHE A 21 6.06 3.90 2.36
CA PHE A 21 4.61 4.03 2.42
C PHE A 21 4.19 4.43 3.82
N SER A 22 3.33 5.41 3.93
CA SER A 22 2.69 5.77 5.19
C SER A 22 1.36 6.47 4.92
N GLN A 23 0.30 6.03 5.55
CA GLN A 23 -1.00 6.70 5.42
C GLN A 23 -0.93 8.07 6.10
N SER A 24 -0.56 8.14 7.37
CA SER A 24 -0.48 9.39 8.15
C SER A 24 0.75 10.24 7.80
N GLY A 25 1.84 9.60 7.33
CA GLY A 25 3.14 10.26 7.18
C GLY A 25 3.82 10.62 8.50
N GLU A 26 3.33 10.07 9.63
CA GLU A 26 3.87 10.32 10.98
C GLU A 26 4.37 9.06 11.68
N THR A 27 4.36 7.90 11.00
CA THR A 27 4.81 6.63 11.58
C THR A 27 6.28 6.70 11.95
N SER A 28 6.59 6.56 13.22
CA SER A 28 7.94 6.76 13.78
C SER A 28 8.99 5.83 13.17
N ASP A 29 8.68 4.54 12.99
CA ASP A 29 9.61 3.60 12.38
C ASP A 29 9.86 3.89 10.89
N THR A 30 8.83 4.31 10.16
CA THR A 30 8.96 4.71 8.76
C THR A 30 9.79 5.97 8.62
N LEU A 31 9.60 6.97 9.50
CA LEU A 31 10.42 8.18 9.54
C LEU A 31 11.88 7.86 9.90
N ALA A 32 12.10 6.91 10.81
CA ALA A 32 13.46 6.47 11.15
C ALA A 32 14.14 5.74 9.99
N ALA A 33 13.41 4.89 9.27
CA ALA A 33 13.91 4.24 8.06
C ALA A 33 14.27 5.25 6.96
N LEU A 34 13.46 6.30 6.77
CA LEU A 34 13.75 7.41 5.88
C LEU A 34 15.06 8.11 6.26
N LYS A 35 15.20 8.49 7.53
CA LYS A 35 16.41 9.15 8.03
C LYS A 35 17.65 8.28 7.85
N LEU A 36 17.54 6.98 8.08
CA LEU A 36 18.63 6.01 7.83
C LEU A 36 19.03 5.99 6.35
N ALA A 37 18.09 5.90 5.42
CA ALA A 37 18.38 5.94 3.99
C ALA A 37 19.10 7.24 3.60
N LYS A 38 18.58 8.37 4.04
CA LYS A 38 19.19 9.70 3.76
C LYS A 38 20.59 9.85 4.37
N SER A 39 20.83 9.32 5.55
CA SER A 39 22.17 9.35 6.16
C SER A 39 23.21 8.53 5.39
N ARG A 40 22.76 7.60 4.55
CA ARG A 40 23.58 6.80 3.62
C ARG A 40 23.66 7.41 2.21
N GLY A 41 23.11 8.61 1.99
CA GLY A 41 23.10 9.28 0.69
C GLY A 41 22.12 8.69 -0.32
N VAL A 42 21.14 7.87 0.14
CA VAL A 42 20.16 7.22 -0.73
C VAL A 42 18.91 8.09 -0.83
N PRO A 43 18.45 8.45 -2.04
CA PRO A 43 17.24 9.21 -2.24
C PRO A 43 16.00 8.43 -1.77
N VAL A 44 15.01 9.15 -1.24
CA VAL A 44 13.77 8.57 -0.71
C VAL A 44 12.57 9.15 -1.44
N LEU A 45 11.74 8.25 -2.00
CA LEU A 45 10.40 8.54 -2.49
C LEU A 45 9.38 8.16 -1.40
N ALA A 46 8.61 9.12 -0.94
CA ALA A 46 7.52 8.88 -0.01
C ALA A 46 6.16 8.81 -0.75
N ILE A 47 5.39 7.77 -0.48
CA ILE A 47 3.99 7.64 -0.90
C ILE A 47 3.14 7.81 0.35
N VAL A 48 2.51 8.97 0.50
CA VAL A 48 1.80 9.37 1.72
C VAL A 48 0.44 9.97 1.40
N ASN A 49 -0.49 9.91 2.36
CA ASN A 49 -1.81 10.51 2.17
C ASN A 49 -1.90 11.93 2.75
N VAL A 50 -1.23 12.20 3.87
CA VAL A 50 -1.34 13.49 4.56
C VAL A 50 -0.31 14.47 4.00
N VAL A 51 -0.82 15.55 3.40
CA VAL A 51 0.02 16.64 2.87
C VAL A 51 0.73 17.35 4.00
N GLY A 52 2.03 17.63 3.83
CA GLY A 52 2.84 18.33 4.81
C GLY A 52 3.19 17.52 6.07
N SER A 53 2.95 16.21 6.06
CA SER A 53 3.38 15.31 7.14
C SER A 53 4.90 15.28 7.32
N SER A 54 5.37 14.78 8.46
CA SER A 54 6.80 14.71 8.79
C SER A 54 7.60 13.92 7.75
N ILE A 55 7.05 12.80 7.27
CA ILE A 55 7.66 11.99 6.20
C ILE A 55 7.67 12.77 4.89
N ALA A 56 6.56 13.43 4.52
CA ALA A 56 6.50 14.23 3.29
C ALA A 56 7.53 15.36 3.27
N ARG A 57 7.72 16.05 4.41
CA ARG A 57 8.73 17.12 4.51
C ARG A 57 10.16 16.61 4.49
N ALA A 58 10.40 15.39 4.95
CA ALA A 58 11.75 14.83 5.06
C ALA A 58 12.22 14.08 3.82
N ALA A 59 11.29 13.60 2.98
CA ALA A 59 11.59 12.86 1.76
C ALA A 59 12.15 13.76 0.66
N ASP A 60 12.89 13.17 -0.29
CA ASP A 60 13.41 13.87 -1.47
C ASP A 60 12.34 14.02 -2.55
N TYR A 61 11.48 13.00 -2.68
CA TYR A 61 10.35 12.98 -3.60
C TYR A 61 9.08 12.55 -2.87
N VAL A 62 7.94 13.09 -3.26
CA VAL A 62 6.66 12.78 -2.63
C VAL A 62 5.58 12.52 -3.68
N MET A 63 4.84 11.44 -3.50
CA MET A 63 3.58 11.18 -4.21
C MET A 63 2.45 11.11 -3.19
N TYR A 64 1.42 11.93 -3.36
CA TYR A 64 0.25 11.93 -2.49
C TYR A 64 -0.83 10.99 -3.02
N THR A 65 -1.43 10.22 -2.13
CA THR A 65 -2.48 9.28 -2.49
C THR A 65 -3.86 9.94 -2.65
N TYR A 66 -4.07 11.09 -1.99
CA TYR A 66 -5.35 11.82 -1.99
C TYR A 66 -6.57 10.95 -1.63
N ALA A 67 -6.38 9.95 -0.77
CA ALA A 67 -7.46 9.06 -0.33
C ALA A 67 -8.47 9.74 0.62
N GLY A 68 -8.25 11.01 0.95
CA GLY A 68 -9.01 11.73 1.97
C GLY A 68 -8.68 11.23 3.40
N PRO A 69 -9.41 11.71 4.42
CA PRO A 69 -9.17 11.28 5.79
C PRO A 69 -9.51 9.80 5.98
N GLU A 70 -8.62 9.06 6.63
CA GLU A 70 -8.85 7.70 7.08
C GLU A 70 -9.37 7.77 8.52
N ILE A 71 -10.61 7.34 8.73
CA ILE A 71 -11.29 7.42 10.03
C ILE A 71 -11.12 6.12 10.81
N ALA A 72 -11.02 5.00 10.11
CA ALA A 72 -10.82 3.69 10.72
C ALA A 72 -9.39 3.53 11.26
N VAL A 73 -9.25 2.87 12.42
CA VAL A 73 -7.94 2.51 12.97
C VAL A 73 -7.22 1.53 12.03
N ALA A 74 -7.92 0.49 11.58
CA ALA A 74 -7.44 -0.40 10.55
C ALA A 74 -7.54 0.31 9.18
N SER A 75 -6.39 0.57 8.56
CA SER A 75 -6.35 1.20 7.24
C SER A 75 -7.08 0.35 6.20
N THR A 76 -8.04 0.94 5.49
CA THR A 76 -8.88 0.24 4.50
C THR A 76 -8.64 0.80 3.09
N LYS A 77 -9.30 1.90 2.74
CA LYS A 77 -9.17 2.53 1.42
C LYS A 77 -7.75 2.98 1.10
N ALA A 78 -6.97 3.37 2.11
CA ALA A 78 -5.62 3.87 1.92
C ALA A 78 -4.71 2.81 1.28
N TYR A 79 -4.85 1.53 1.65
CA TYR A 79 -4.10 0.44 1.03
C TYR A 79 -4.39 0.35 -0.47
N MET A 80 -5.67 0.34 -0.87
CA MET A 80 -6.05 0.26 -2.27
C MET A 80 -5.55 1.44 -3.09
N VAL A 81 -5.60 2.64 -2.53
CA VAL A 81 -5.11 3.85 -3.21
C VAL A 81 -3.58 3.85 -3.30
N GLN A 82 -2.87 3.36 -2.28
CA GLN A 82 -1.41 3.16 -2.36
C GLN A 82 -1.04 2.18 -3.48
N MET A 83 -1.79 1.09 -3.64
CA MET A 83 -1.59 0.16 -4.76
C MET A 83 -1.81 0.85 -6.12
N CYS A 84 -2.86 1.67 -6.26
CA CYS A 84 -3.09 2.45 -7.48
C CYS A 84 -1.91 3.39 -7.79
N VAL A 85 -1.40 4.10 -6.79
CA VAL A 85 -0.22 4.98 -6.96
C VAL A 85 1.01 4.18 -7.38
N LEU A 86 1.21 2.99 -6.81
CA LEU A 86 2.30 2.09 -7.23
C LEU A 86 2.16 1.64 -8.69
N TYR A 87 0.97 1.28 -9.12
CA TYR A 87 0.74 0.93 -10.53
C TYR A 87 1.07 2.12 -11.45
N LEU A 88 0.61 3.32 -11.12
CA LEU A 88 0.92 4.52 -11.90
C LEU A 88 2.43 4.82 -11.93
N PHE A 89 3.11 4.66 -10.80
CA PHE A 89 4.55 4.82 -10.71
C PHE A 89 5.28 3.79 -11.58
N ALA A 90 4.89 2.50 -11.49
CA ALA A 90 5.47 1.44 -12.29
C ALA A 90 5.26 1.65 -13.80
N LEU A 91 4.05 2.08 -14.20
CA LEU A 91 3.74 2.41 -15.60
C LEU A 91 4.59 3.59 -16.09
N ARG A 92 4.72 4.64 -15.28
CA ARG A 92 5.57 5.79 -15.62
C ARG A 92 7.04 5.40 -15.75
N LEU A 93 7.54 4.55 -14.87
CA LEU A 93 8.90 4.05 -14.90
C LEU A 93 9.15 3.17 -16.15
N ALA A 94 8.22 2.26 -16.46
CA ALA A 94 8.29 1.43 -17.67
C ALA A 94 8.31 2.28 -18.95
N TYR A 95 7.47 3.32 -19.00
CA TYR A 95 7.47 4.27 -20.10
C TYR A 95 8.80 5.02 -20.22
N ALA A 96 9.31 5.57 -19.12
CA ALA A 96 10.57 6.34 -19.10
C ALA A 96 11.77 5.48 -19.52
N ARG A 97 11.71 4.17 -19.32
CA ARG A 97 12.74 3.20 -19.73
C ARG A 97 12.53 2.64 -21.14
N GLY A 98 11.52 3.12 -21.87
CA GLY A 98 11.19 2.63 -23.22
C GLY A 98 10.66 1.17 -23.24
N MET A 99 10.21 0.65 -22.10
CA MET A 99 9.71 -0.72 -21.96
C MET A 99 8.25 -0.85 -22.40
N GLN A 100 7.53 0.26 -22.48
CA GLN A 100 6.12 0.32 -22.88
C GLN A 100 5.87 1.49 -23.83
N THR A 101 4.91 1.29 -24.73
CA THR A 101 4.45 2.33 -25.66
C THR A 101 3.36 3.21 -25.03
N ASP A 102 3.16 4.41 -25.61
CA ASP A 102 2.06 5.31 -25.23
C ASP A 102 0.68 4.62 -25.28
N ALA A 103 0.47 3.78 -26.30
CA ALA A 103 -0.79 3.06 -26.47
C ALA A 103 -1.02 2.07 -25.32
N GLU A 104 0.01 1.34 -24.93
CA GLU A 104 -0.09 0.38 -23.84
C GLU A 104 -0.26 1.07 -22.48
N ILE A 105 0.45 2.17 -22.23
CA ILE A 105 0.27 2.98 -21.02
C ILE A 105 -1.17 3.49 -20.91
N ARG A 106 -1.72 4.04 -21.99
CA ARG A 106 -3.13 4.48 -22.01
C ARG A 106 -4.11 3.33 -21.73
N ARG A 107 -3.88 2.16 -22.35
CA ARG A 107 -4.72 0.97 -22.15
C ARG A 107 -4.70 0.54 -20.67
N LEU A 108 -3.51 0.39 -20.07
CA LEU A 108 -3.37 -0.05 -18.68
C LEU A 108 -3.91 0.97 -17.68
N THR A 109 -3.75 2.27 -17.96
CA THR A 109 -4.34 3.32 -17.14
C THR A 109 -5.87 3.30 -17.21
N ALA A 110 -6.44 3.06 -18.38
CA ALA A 110 -7.89 2.92 -18.54
C ALA A 110 -8.43 1.69 -17.77
N GLU A 111 -7.72 0.57 -17.78
CA GLU A 111 -8.10 -0.61 -16.99
C GLU A 111 -8.03 -0.33 -15.48
N LEU A 112 -7.05 0.43 -15.02
CA LEU A 112 -6.97 0.83 -13.62
C LEU A 112 -8.17 1.71 -13.20
N LEU A 113 -8.58 2.65 -14.05
CA LEU A 113 -9.80 3.45 -13.82
C LEU A 113 -11.06 2.58 -13.82
N ARG A 114 -11.16 1.63 -14.77
CA ARG A 114 -12.27 0.69 -14.86
C ARG A 114 -12.41 -0.19 -13.62
N ALA A 115 -11.31 -0.54 -12.95
CA ALA A 115 -11.35 -1.34 -11.73
C ALA A 115 -12.24 -0.71 -10.65
N GLY A 116 -12.21 0.61 -10.50
CA GLY A 116 -13.09 1.35 -9.58
C GLY A 116 -14.57 1.15 -9.89
N GLU A 117 -14.95 1.20 -11.17
CA GLU A 117 -16.34 1.00 -11.59
C GLU A 117 -16.82 -0.46 -11.40
N VAL A 118 -15.93 -1.41 -11.56
CA VAL A 118 -16.24 -2.85 -11.34
C VAL A 118 -16.43 -3.16 -9.85
N ILE A 119 -15.66 -2.51 -8.98
CA ILE A 119 -15.74 -2.71 -7.52
C ILE A 119 -17.01 -2.08 -6.93
N LYS A 120 -17.43 -0.93 -7.43
CA LYS A 120 -18.55 -0.13 -6.90
C LYS A 120 -19.85 -0.93 -6.69
N PRO A 121 -20.39 -1.68 -7.67
CA PRO A 121 -21.60 -2.47 -7.45
C PRO A 121 -21.38 -3.63 -6.46
N ARG A 122 -20.17 -4.16 -6.35
CA ARG A 122 -19.85 -5.22 -5.37
C ARG A 122 -19.85 -4.71 -3.94
N LEU A 123 -19.48 -3.46 -3.71
CA LEU A 123 -19.56 -2.81 -2.41
C LEU A 123 -21.01 -2.42 -2.05
N ALA A 124 -21.86 -2.22 -3.03
CA ALA A 124 -23.27 -1.88 -2.80
C ALA A 124 -24.10 -3.10 -2.37
N ASP A 125 -23.72 -4.32 -2.81
CA ASP A 125 -24.39 -5.58 -2.45
C ASP A 125 -23.46 -6.46 -1.61
N CYS A 126 -23.58 -6.34 -0.30
CA CYS A 126 -22.79 -7.08 0.68
C CYS A 126 -23.55 -8.24 1.34
N GLU A 127 -24.78 -8.55 0.93
CA GLU A 127 -25.64 -9.54 1.64
C GLU A 127 -25.01 -10.94 1.68
N GLN A 128 -24.42 -11.39 0.57
CA GLN A 128 -23.72 -12.67 0.54
C GLN A 128 -22.52 -12.68 1.48
N ILE A 129 -21.77 -11.57 1.55
CA ILE A 129 -20.60 -11.42 2.43
C ILE A 129 -21.05 -11.44 3.89
N LYS A 130 -22.14 -10.74 4.23
CA LYS A 130 -22.72 -10.73 5.58
C LYS A 130 -23.18 -12.13 5.99
N TYR A 131 -23.86 -12.84 5.09
CA TYR A 131 -24.27 -14.23 5.33
C TYR A 131 -23.06 -15.13 5.62
N LEU A 132 -22.03 -15.08 4.77
CA LEU A 132 -20.79 -15.85 5.00
C LEU A 132 -20.15 -15.47 6.34
N ALA A 133 -19.99 -14.18 6.62
CA ALA A 133 -19.41 -13.69 7.87
C ALA A 133 -20.17 -14.21 9.10
N SER A 134 -21.52 -14.24 9.04
CA SER A 134 -22.35 -14.73 10.14
C SER A 134 -22.09 -16.22 10.48
N ARG A 135 -21.65 -17.02 9.50
CA ARG A 135 -21.29 -18.43 9.70
C ARG A 135 -19.99 -18.60 10.49
N PHE A 136 -19.16 -17.57 10.54
CA PHE A 136 -17.85 -17.59 11.17
C PHE A 136 -17.76 -16.77 12.46
N VAL A 137 -18.86 -16.29 12.99
CA VAL A 137 -18.91 -15.44 14.20
C VAL A 137 -18.19 -16.07 15.41
N ASN A 138 -18.28 -17.40 15.56
CA ASN A 138 -17.65 -18.13 16.66
C ASN A 138 -16.29 -18.76 16.29
N THR A 139 -15.75 -18.46 15.12
CA THR A 139 -14.46 -19.00 14.67
C THR A 139 -13.32 -18.35 15.43
N GLN A 140 -12.44 -19.15 16.01
CA GLN A 140 -11.28 -18.68 16.77
C GLN A 140 -10.02 -18.52 15.92
N SER A 141 -9.96 -19.20 14.79
CA SER A 141 -8.82 -19.10 13.87
C SER A 141 -9.25 -19.22 12.42
N CYS A 142 -8.52 -18.56 11.53
CA CYS A 142 -8.77 -18.55 10.09
C CYS A 142 -7.44 -18.63 9.34
N PHE A 143 -7.42 -19.33 8.20
CA PHE A 143 -6.25 -19.38 7.33
C PHE A 143 -6.52 -18.61 6.04
N PHE A 144 -5.68 -17.63 5.74
CA PHE A 144 -5.65 -16.97 4.45
C PHE A 144 -4.60 -17.65 3.57
N ILE A 145 -5.00 -18.18 2.45
CA ILE A 145 -4.12 -18.88 1.52
C ILE A 145 -4.12 -18.21 0.16
N GLY A 146 -2.96 -18.12 -0.46
CA GLY A 146 -2.82 -17.52 -1.79
C GLY A 146 -1.48 -17.90 -2.42
N ARG A 147 -1.39 -17.76 -3.74
CA ARG A 147 -0.17 -17.98 -4.53
C ARG A 147 0.09 -16.78 -5.44
N GLY A 148 1.37 -16.46 -5.65
CA GLY A 148 1.75 -15.30 -6.45
C GLY A 148 1.23 -13.99 -5.83
N PHE A 149 0.52 -13.20 -6.59
CA PHE A 149 -0.06 -11.93 -6.09
C PHE A 149 -1.10 -12.14 -4.99
N ASP A 150 -1.86 -13.24 -5.03
CA ASP A 150 -2.87 -13.56 -4.02
C ASP A 150 -2.25 -13.85 -2.65
N TYR A 151 -0.98 -14.26 -2.59
CA TYR A 151 -0.28 -14.43 -1.32
C TYR A 151 -0.14 -13.08 -0.58
N SER A 152 0.29 -12.03 -1.27
CA SER A 152 0.41 -10.70 -0.66
C SER A 152 -0.94 -10.14 -0.23
N LEU A 153 -1.99 -10.37 -1.02
CA LEU A 153 -3.36 -10.00 -0.66
C LEU A 153 -3.87 -10.80 0.56
N SER A 154 -3.52 -12.09 0.63
CA SER A 154 -3.85 -12.95 1.78
C SER A 154 -3.20 -12.45 3.08
N LEU A 155 -1.95 -11.98 3.02
CA LEU A 155 -1.27 -11.37 4.18
C LEU A 155 -2.01 -10.10 4.66
N GLU A 156 -2.43 -9.24 3.75
CA GLU A 156 -3.19 -8.04 4.10
C GLU A 156 -4.57 -8.39 4.67
N GLY A 157 -5.28 -9.35 4.07
CA GLY A 157 -6.56 -9.86 4.58
C GLY A 157 -6.43 -10.44 5.99
N SER A 158 -5.40 -11.25 6.24
CA SER A 158 -5.07 -11.78 7.56
C SER A 158 -4.81 -10.66 8.57
N LEU A 159 -4.03 -9.65 8.19
CA LEU A 159 -3.76 -8.49 9.03
C LEU A 159 -5.06 -7.73 9.39
N LYS A 160 -5.91 -7.45 8.40
CA LYS A 160 -7.19 -6.75 8.64
C LYS A 160 -8.11 -7.54 9.55
N LEU A 161 -8.21 -8.86 9.37
CA LEU A 161 -9.02 -9.70 10.26
C LEU A 161 -8.51 -9.63 11.70
N LYS A 162 -7.19 -9.75 11.92
CA LYS A 162 -6.59 -9.64 13.26
C LYS A 162 -6.82 -8.28 13.90
N GLU A 163 -6.62 -7.20 13.16
CA GLU A 163 -6.77 -5.84 13.67
C GLU A 163 -8.21 -5.51 14.09
N ILE A 164 -9.20 -6.05 13.38
CA ILE A 164 -10.61 -5.68 13.59
C ILE A 164 -11.31 -6.64 14.56
N SER A 165 -11.05 -7.95 14.45
CA SER A 165 -11.82 -8.98 15.13
C SER A 165 -11.05 -9.72 16.23
N TYR A 166 -9.73 -9.57 16.29
CA TYR A 166 -8.81 -10.36 17.14
C TYR A 166 -8.86 -11.88 16.88
N VAL A 167 -9.48 -12.31 15.79
CA VAL A 167 -9.44 -13.71 15.36
C VAL A 167 -8.02 -14.05 14.92
N HIS A 168 -7.49 -15.18 15.43
CA HIS A 168 -6.18 -15.66 15.02
C HIS A 168 -6.18 -16.02 13.52
N SER A 169 -5.19 -15.53 12.76
CA SER A 169 -5.06 -15.83 11.34
C SER A 169 -3.61 -15.82 10.86
#